data_4c629423ee98b75f044b8b3cc5aab4e8
#
_entry.id   4c629423ee98b75f044b8b3cc5aab4e8
#
_cell.length_a   1.000
_cell.length_b   1.000
_cell.length_c   1.000
_cell.angle_alpha   90.00
_cell.angle_beta   90.00
_cell.angle_gamma   90.00
#
_symmetry.space_group_name_H-M   'P 1'
#
loop_
_entity.id
_entity.type
_entity.pdbx_description
1 polymer ?
#
loop_
_entity_poly.entity_id
_entity_poly.type
_entity_poly.pdbx_seq_one_letter_code
_entity_poly.pdbx_strand_id
1 'polypeptide(L)'
;MLGSLVCIEGCETLLHVSGPLPANLVTPLQQFERLRCLHSDKLAIYSAGQARNEAVAEASGDYLFFVDADLILHPQLAQTLCERAEALALQGGQAFEMYPCIYLSQNLAVTEYDNGALFTEALQGLMKGHYSQAEGIALASSCLLVNRHWFNTLGGFDARFVGHGGEDLELIDRLTRHYPIGQRTDDYALNIKAQHPGDYQGFRCYFSYYALPHLFAGRFLVHQWHPRPLTHPYHKLRTGNDNQLEQMLARSEAERGSLRGPVVPCNDLGGELPDFREWTIRLQEEAGYPVQEYPGLLRWQDGIKPKRPLWRKLRKLYLNPRAFFRDMFNPRSR
;
A
#
# COMPACT_ATOMS: atom_id res chain seq x y z
N MET A 1 -12.40 -1.32 -12.47
CA MET A 1 -11.09 -1.90 -12.15
C MET A 1 -10.57 -2.82 -13.28
N LEU A 2 -11.11 -4.03 -13.52
CA LEU A 2 -10.56 -4.96 -14.53
C LEU A 2 -10.38 -4.31 -15.90
N GLY A 3 -11.30 -3.47 -16.36
CA GLY A 3 -11.18 -2.76 -17.62
C GLY A 3 -9.92 -1.89 -17.75
N SER A 4 -9.45 -1.28 -16.67
CA SER A 4 -8.22 -0.46 -16.70
C SER A 4 -6.93 -1.29 -16.69
N LEU A 5 -6.97 -2.51 -16.14
CA LEU A 5 -5.82 -3.42 -16.09
C LEU A 5 -5.64 -4.20 -17.38
N VAL A 6 -6.74 -4.73 -17.93
CA VAL A 6 -6.70 -5.60 -19.14
C VAL A 6 -6.34 -4.82 -20.40
N CYS A 7 -6.47 -3.51 -20.38
CA CYS A 7 -6.12 -2.65 -21.52
C CYS A 7 -4.64 -2.22 -21.57
N ILE A 8 -3.81 -2.60 -20.58
CA ILE A 8 -2.38 -2.26 -20.60
C ILE A 8 -1.68 -3.14 -21.63
N GLU A 9 -1.18 -2.50 -22.69
CA GLU A 9 -0.43 -3.18 -23.73
C GLU A 9 0.88 -3.78 -23.18
N GLY A 10 1.27 -4.96 -23.62
CA GLY A 10 2.47 -5.65 -23.12
C GLY A 10 2.32 -6.33 -21.75
N CYS A 11 1.13 -6.27 -21.13
CA CYS A 11 0.86 -6.91 -19.85
C CYS A 11 -0.12 -8.09 -19.99
N GLU A 12 0.13 -9.16 -19.25
CA GLU A 12 -0.89 -10.17 -18.90
C GLU A 12 -1.58 -9.78 -17.60
N THR A 13 -2.83 -10.13 -17.43
CA THR A 13 -3.56 -9.93 -16.19
C THR A 13 -3.99 -11.26 -15.59
N LEU A 14 -3.56 -11.53 -14.37
CA LEU A 14 -3.93 -12.73 -13.61
C LEU A 14 -4.88 -12.35 -12.49
N LEU A 15 -6.09 -12.89 -12.50
CA LEU A 15 -7.06 -12.74 -11.43
C LEU A 15 -7.11 -14.02 -10.61
N HIS A 16 -6.60 -13.98 -9.38
CA HIS A 16 -6.68 -15.11 -8.47
C HIS A 16 -7.97 -15.07 -7.64
N VAL A 17 -8.69 -16.18 -7.66
CA VAL A 17 -9.96 -16.36 -6.94
C VAL A 17 -9.83 -17.53 -5.98
N SER A 18 -9.99 -17.27 -4.67
CA SER A 18 -10.04 -18.31 -3.64
C SER A 18 -11.48 -18.80 -3.46
N GLY A 19 -11.73 -20.03 -3.85
CA GLY A 19 -13.04 -20.65 -3.86
C GLY A 19 -13.81 -20.46 -5.18
N PRO A 20 -15.11 -20.76 -5.20
CA PRO A 20 -15.92 -20.67 -6.42
C PRO A 20 -16.12 -19.23 -6.85
N LEU A 21 -15.95 -18.98 -8.15
CA LEU A 21 -16.29 -17.69 -8.75
C LEU A 21 -17.81 -17.48 -8.69
N PRO A 22 -18.31 -16.33 -8.18
CA PRO A 22 -19.72 -16.01 -8.22
C PRO A 22 -20.28 -16.06 -9.64
N ALA A 23 -21.41 -16.73 -9.84
CA ALA A 23 -21.98 -16.97 -11.18
C ALA A 23 -22.22 -15.70 -11.99
N ASN A 24 -22.57 -14.60 -11.32
CA ASN A 24 -22.77 -13.29 -11.94
C ASN A 24 -21.48 -12.61 -12.45
N LEU A 25 -20.30 -13.12 -12.07
CA LEU A 25 -19.00 -12.62 -12.54
C LEU A 25 -18.42 -13.44 -13.70
N VAL A 26 -18.91 -14.66 -13.94
CA VAL A 26 -18.36 -15.55 -14.99
C VAL A 26 -18.44 -14.88 -16.36
N THR A 27 -19.62 -14.48 -16.80
CA THR A 27 -19.84 -13.87 -18.12
C THR A 27 -19.09 -12.53 -18.28
N PRO A 28 -19.14 -11.59 -17.32
CA PRO A 28 -18.35 -10.36 -17.41
C PRO A 28 -16.85 -10.59 -17.52
N LEU A 29 -16.29 -11.59 -16.82
CA LEU A 29 -14.85 -11.85 -16.87
C LEU A 29 -14.42 -12.49 -18.20
N GLN A 30 -15.28 -13.30 -18.83
CA GLN A 30 -15.02 -13.92 -20.13
C GLN A 30 -14.90 -12.91 -21.29
N GLN A 31 -15.37 -11.68 -21.11
CA GLN A 31 -15.25 -10.61 -22.11
C GLN A 31 -13.82 -10.05 -22.24
N PHE A 32 -12.94 -10.36 -21.28
CA PHE A 32 -11.57 -9.87 -21.27
C PHE A 32 -10.59 -10.94 -21.79
N GLU A 33 -10.21 -10.85 -23.06
CA GLU A 33 -9.34 -11.84 -23.72
C GLU A 33 -7.96 -12.00 -23.07
N ARG A 34 -7.43 -10.95 -22.45
CA ARG A 34 -6.10 -10.94 -21.78
C ARG A 34 -6.16 -11.27 -20.29
N LEU A 35 -7.33 -11.62 -19.77
CA LEU A 35 -7.54 -11.97 -18.37
C LEU A 35 -7.50 -13.49 -18.19
N ARG A 36 -6.57 -13.98 -17.39
CA ARG A 36 -6.54 -15.37 -16.94
C ARG A 36 -7.07 -15.46 -15.52
N CYS A 37 -8.12 -16.23 -15.29
CA CYS A 37 -8.64 -16.51 -13.96
C CYS A 37 -7.96 -17.76 -13.40
N LEU A 38 -7.32 -17.61 -12.24
CA LEU A 38 -6.72 -18.69 -11.48
C LEU A 38 -7.62 -19.01 -10.30
N HIS A 39 -7.79 -20.28 -10.01
CA HIS A 39 -8.65 -20.74 -8.93
C HIS A 39 -7.86 -21.59 -7.94
N SER A 40 -8.05 -21.34 -6.67
CA SER A 40 -7.60 -22.22 -5.61
C SER A 40 -8.76 -22.66 -4.73
N ASP A 41 -8.52 -23.68 -3.91
CA ASP A 41 -9.49 -24.12 -2.92
C ASP A 41 -9.82 -22.99 -1.94
N LYS A 42 -11.08 -22.96 -1.50
CA LYS A 42 -11.51 -21.97 -0.53
C LYS A 42 -10.79 -22.19 0.81
N LEU A 43 -9.93 -21.26 1.16
CA LEU A 43 -9.31 -21.24 2.48
C LEU A 43 -10.35 -20.90 3.57
N ALA A 44 -10.16 -21.47 4.76
CA ALA A 44 -10.99 -21.12 5.93
C ALA A 44 -10.93 -19.63 6.25
N ILE A 45 -9.75 -19.02 6.07
CA ILE A 45 -9.53 -17.58 6.13
C ILE A 45 -8.68 -17.19 4.92
N TYR A 46 -9.14 -16.22 4.14
CA TYR A 46 -8.42 -15.74 2.97
C TYR A 46 -7.03 -15.19 3.34
N SER A 47 -6.02 -15.52 2.53
CA SER A 47 -4.66 -15.00 2.63
C SER A 47 -4.28 -14.32 1.31
N ALA A 48 -4.14 -13.00 1.33
CA ALA A 48 -3.77 -12.22 0.14
C ALA A 48 -2.35 -12.59 -0.33
N GLY A 49 -1.42 -12.80 0.61
CA GLY A 49 -0.05 -13.20 0.29
C GLY A 49 0.02 -14.55 -0.41
N GLN A 50 -0.74 -15.56 0.07
CA GLN A 50 -0.79 -16.86 -0.58
C GLN A 50 -1.40 -16.77 -1.99
N ALA A 51 -2.53 -16.06 -2.13
CA ALA A 51 -3.17 -15.87 -3.43
C ALA A 51 -2.24 -15.20 -4.46
N ARG A 52 -1.47 -14.21 -4.03
CA ARG A 52 -0.47 -13.55 -4.88
C ARG A 52 0.69 -14.48 -5.23
N ASN A 53 1.19 -15.28 -4.28
CA ASN A 53 2.24 -16.28 -4.57
C ASN A 53 1.78 -17.33 -5.59
N GLU A 54 0.54 -17.83 -5.46
CA GLU A 54 -0.05 -18.76 -6.42
C GLU A 54 -0.19 -18.12 -7.80
N ALA A 55 -0.60 -16.86 -7.89
CA ALA A 55 -0.66 -16.12 -9.14
C ALA A 55 0.72 -15.93 -9.78
N VAL A 56 1.74 -15.62 -8.97
CA VAL A 56 3.11 -15.45 -9.47
C VAL A 56 3.70 -16.74 -10.04
N ALA A 57 3.35 -17.90 -9.49
CA ALA A 57 3.78 -19.19 -10.03
C ALA A 57 3.29 -19.42 -11.48
N GLU A 58 2.17 -18.80 -11.86
CA GLU A 58 1.58 -18.87 -13.19
C GLU A 58 1.95 -17.68 -14.10
N ALA A 59 2.64 -16.67 -13.55
CA ALA A 59 3.02 -15.46 -14.29
C ALA A 59 4.19 -15.72 -15.23
N SER A 60 4.14 -15.13 -16.44
CA SER A 60 5.18 -15.20 -17.45
C SER A 60 6.00 -13.92 -17.57
N GLY A 61 5.46 -12.76 -17.19
CA GLY A 61 6.13 -11.47 -17.28
C GLY A 61 7.39 -11.37 -16.42
N ASP A 62 8.35 -10.54 -16.83
CA ASP A 62 9.58 -10.31 -16.08
C ASP A 62 9.37 -9.43 -14.85
N TYR A 63 8.35 -8.58 -14.87
CA TYR A 63 7.94 -7.73 -13.78
C TYR A 63 6.53 -8.05 -13.31
N LEU A 64 6.32 -7.95 -12.02
CA LEU A 64 5.04 -8.16 -11.34
C LEU A 64 4.49 -6.83 -10.85
N PHE A 65 3.22 -6.56 -11.12
CA PHE A 65 2.51 -5.46 -10.52
C PHE A 65 1.32 -5.99 -9.72
N PHE A 66 1.37 -5.85 -8.39
CA PHE A 66 0.32 -6.34 -7.50
C PHE A 66 -0.78 -5.30 -7.33
N VAL A 67 -2.04 -5.74 -7.49
CA VAL A 67 -3.23 -4.89 -7.35
C VAL A 67 -4.34 -5.67 -6.65
N ASP A 68 -4.98 -5.08 -5.65
CA ASP A 68 -6.16 -5.66 -5.02
C ASP A 68 -7.42 -5.39 -5.86
N ALA A 69 -8.41 -6.28 -5.74
CA ALA A 69 -9.59 -6.27 -6.61
C ALA A 69 -10.51 -5.04 -6.43
N ASP A 70 -10.32 -4.26 -5.39
CA ASP A 70 -11.07 -3.05 -5.07
C ASP A 70 -10.30 -1.75 -5.35
N LEU A 71 -9.16 -1.88 -6.08
CA LEU A 71 -8.35 -0.74 -6.49
C LEU A 71 -8.61 -0.36 -7.94
N ILE A 72 -8.54 0.94 -8.24
CA ILE A 72 -8.62 1.51 -9.58
C ILE A 72 -7.32 2.26 -9.84
N LEU A 73 -6.67 2.01 -10.99
CA LEU A 73 -5.42 2.65 -11.36
C LEU A 73 -5.67 4.04 -11.94
N HIS A 74 -4.86 5.00 -11.52
CA HIS A 74 -4.81 6.29 -12.22
C HIS A 74 -4.37 6.09 -13.68
N PRO A 75 -4.99 6.75 -14.68
CA PRO A 75 -4.64 6.59 -16.09
C PRO A 75 -3.17 6.78 -16.39
N GLN A 76 -2.52 7.77 -15.78
CA GLN A 76 -1.08 8.00 -15.91
C GLN A 76 -0.24 6.80 -15.47
N LEU A 77 -0.62 6.14 -14.34
CA LEU A 77 0.07 4.94 -13.89
C LEU A 77 -0.12 3.80 -14.90
N ALA A 78 -1.35 3.57 -15.37
CA ALA A 78 -1.64 2.53 -16.35
C ALA A 78 -0.85 2.72 -17.66
N GLN A 79 -0.75 3.95 -18.16
CA GLN A 79 -0.02 4.29 -19.38
C GLN A 79 1.50 4.11 -19.24
N THR A 80 2.07 4.38 -18.07
CA THR A 80 3.52 4.38 -17.88
C THR A 80 4.06 3.11 -17.21
N LEU A 81 3.20 2.14 -16.89
CA LEU A 81 3.61 0.96 -16.11
C LEU A 81 4.75 0.16 -16.75
N CYS A 82 4.68 -0.08 -18.06
CA CYS A 82 5.72 -0.80 -18.79
C CYS A 82 7.04 0.00 -18.84
N GLU A 83 6.97 1.30 -19.11
CA GLU A 83 8.13 2.19 -19.08
C GLU A 83 8.79 2.21 -17.68
N ARG A 84 7.98 2.13 -16.62
CA ARG A 84 8.50 2.03 -15.24
C ARG A 84 9.22 0.71 -15.00
N ALA A 85 8.68 -0.40 -15.50
CA ALA A 85 9.34 -1.70 -15.43
C ALA A 85 10.69 -1.70 -16.16
N GLU A 86 10.75 -1.12 -17.36
CA GLU A 86 12.00 -0.94 -18.12
C GLU A 86 13.01 -0.07 -17.36
N ALA A 87 12.55 1.05 -16.77
CA ALA A 87 13.39 1.93 -15.98
C ALA A 87 13.97 1.22 -14.74
N LEU A 88 13.17 0.36 -14.08
CA LEU A 88 13.66 -0.46 -12.97
C LEU A 88 14.67 -1.53 -13.43
N ALA A 89 14.46 -2.11 -14.60
CA ALA A 89 15.41 -3.08 -15.16
C ALA A 89 16.81 -2.45 -15.37
N LEU A 90 16.87 -1.19 -15.77
CA LEU A 90 18.14 -0.44 -15.92
C LEU A 90 18.81 -0.12 -14.57
N GLN A 91 18.03 -0.04 -13.48
CA GLN A 91 18.54 0.19 -12.12
C GLN A 91 19.02 -1.09 -11.42
N GLY A 92 18.73 -2.25 -12.01
CA GLY A 92 19.09 -3.56 -11.50
C GLY A 92 17.89 -4.34 -10.95
N GLY A 93 17.99 -5.67 -10.95
CA GLY A 93 16.90 -6.57 -10.62
C GLY A 93 16.34 -6.46 -9.18
N GLN A 94 17.03 -5.75 -8.29
CA GLN A 94 16.58 -5.52 -6.91
C GLN A 94 15.74 -4.24 -6.75
N ALA A 95 15.77 -3.37 -7.76
CA ALA A 95 14.97 -2.15 -7.76
C ALA A 95 13.47 -2.46 -7.80
N PHE A 96 12.69 -1.67 -7.11
CA PHE A 96 11.24 -1.78 -7.07
C PHE A 96 10.59 -0.41 -6.91
N GLU A 97 9.31 -0.33 -7.25
CA GLU A 97 8.48 0.83 -6.97
C GLU A 97 7.25 0.42 -6.15
N MET A 98 6.79 1.35 -5.33
CA MET A 98 5.60 1.21 -4.51
C MET A 98 4.69 2.42 -4.74
N TYR A 99 3.44 2.16 -5.10
CA TYR A 99 2.52 3.23 -5.45
C TYR A 99 1.51 3.49 -4.34
N PRO A 100 1.24 4.77 -4.04
CA PRO A 100 0.29 5.15 -3.01
C PRO A 100 -1.15 4.82 -3.43
N CYS A 101 -2.00 4.61 -2.42
CA CYS A 101 -3.41 4.33 -2.62
C CYS A 101 -4.27 5.27 -1.77
N ILE A 102 -5.12 6.08 -2.41
CA ILE A 102 -6.07 6.97 -1.74
C ILE A 102 -7.34 6.19 -1.43
N TYR A 103 -7.77 6.17 -0.18
CA TYR A 103 -9.02 5.56 0.24
C TYR A 103 -10.18 6.52 0.02
N LEU A 104 -11.08 6.17 -0.90
CA LEU A 104 -12.29 6.96 -1.14
C LEU A 104 -13.22 6.88 0.07
N SER A 105 -13.96 7.96 0.32
CA SER A 105 -15.08 7.95 1.24
C SER A 105 -16.31 7.28 0.60
N GLN A 106 -17.31 6.94 1.43
CA GLN A 106 -18.58 6.42 0.94
C GLN A 106 -19.29 7.39 -0.03
N ASN A 107 -19.10 8.69 0.17
CA ASN A 107 -19.74 9.71 -0.66
C ASN A 107 -19.14 9.79 -2.07
N LEU A 108 -17.86 9.40 -2.22
CA LEU A 108 -17.15 9.39 -3.50
C LEU A 108 -17.07 7.98 -4.11
N ALA A 109 -17.72 6.99 -3.49
CA ALA A 109 -17.78 5.64 -4.02
C ALA A 109 -18.45 5.63 -5.40
N VAL A 110 -17.75 5.10 -6.40
CA VAL A 110 -18.14 5.21 -7.80
C VAL A 110 -19.03 4.05 -8.19
N THR A 111 -20.14 4.35 -8.85
CA THR A 111 -20.99 3.35 -9.51
C THR A 111 -20.64 3.19 -11.00
N GLU A 112 -20.04 4.21 -11.61
CA GLU A 112 -19.59 4.20 -13.00
C GLU A 112 -18.17 4.77 -13.12
N TYR A 113 -17.36 4.19 -14.01
CA TYR A 113 -15.98 4.60 -14.24
C TYR A 113 -15.94 5.88 -15.08
N ASP A 114 -15.65 7.01 -14.44
CA ASP A 114 -15.43 8.28 -15.12
C ASP A 114 -13.93 8.55 -15.29
N ASN A 115 -13.51 8.71 -16.55
CA ASN A 115 -12.13 8.81 -16.99
C ASN A 115 -11.41 10.08 -16.49
N GLY A 116 -11.03 10.11 -15.24
CA GLY A 116 -10.13 11.11 -14.68
C GLY A 116 -10.73 12.03 -13.63
N ALA A 117 -12.02 12.36 -13.65
CA ALA A 117 -12.65 13.23 -12.66
C ALA A 117 -12.53 12.64 -11.24
N LEU A 118 -12.73 11.31 -11.10
CA LEU A 118 -12.59 10.60 -9.84
C LEU A 118 -11.22 10.82 -9.18
N PHE A 119 -10.15 10.67 -9.96
CA PHE A 119 -8.79 10.80 -9.43
C PHE A 119 -8.47 12.22 -9.02
N THR A 120 -8.96 13.20 -9.80
CA THR A 120 -8.83 14.61 -9.49
C THR A 120 -9.56 14.96 -8.20
N GLU A 121 -10.80 14.50 -8.03
CA GLU A 121 -11.58 14.74 -6.81
C GLU A 121 -10.98 14.03 -5.60
N ALA A 122 -10.54 12.79 -5.75
CA ALA A 122 -9.89 12.03 -4.69
C ALA A 122 -8.60 12.71 -4.21
N LEU A 123 -7.75 13.12 -5.15
CA LEU A 123 -6.50 13.82 -4.84
C LEU A 123 -6.78 15.19 -4.20
N GLN A 124 -7.69 15.99 -4.76
CA GLN A 124 -8.07 17.28 -4.19
C GLN A 124 -8.67 17.13 -2.79
N GLY A 125 -9.56 16.16 -2.59
CA GLY A 125 -10.14 15.85 -1.29
C GLY A 125 -9.07 15.46 -0.26
N LEU A 126 -8.13 14.61 -0.66
CA LEU A 126 -6.98 14.25 0.17
C LEU A 126 -6.13 15.48 0.50
N MET A 127 -5.73 16.24 -0.52
CA MET A 127 -4.84 17.39 -0.36
C MET A 127 -5.47 18.52 0.46
N LYS A 128 -6.76 18.76 0.31
CA LYS A 128 -7.52 19.70 1.15
C LYS A 128 -7.79 19.18 2.58
N GLY A 129 -7.63 17.88 2.81
CA GLY A 129 -7.97 17.27 4.10
C GLY A 129 -9.48 17.11 4.31
N HIS A 130 -10.24 16.86 3.25
CA HIS A 130 -11.67 16.64 3.30
C HIS A 130 -11.97 15.13 3.46
N TYR A 131 -12.22 14.71 4.69
CA TYR A 131 -12.56 13.31 5.00
C TYR A 131 -13.82 12.81 4.28
N SER A 132 -14.73 13.73 3.95
CA SER A 132 -15.93 13.43 3.18
C SER A 132 -15.67 12.97 1.74
N GLN A 133 -14.48 13.20 1.20
CA GLN A 133 -14.05 12.78 -0.13
C GLN A 133 -13.01 11.66 -0.07
N ALA A 134 -11.98 11.82 0.76
CA ALA A 134 -10.92 10.83 0.94
C ALA A 134 -10.73 10.49 2.43
N GLU A 135 -10.88 9.21 2.79
CA GLU A 135 -10.72 8.74 4.18
C GLU A 135 -9.25 8.70 4.63
N GLY A 136 -8.31 8.83 3.70
CA GLY A 136 -6.87 8.82 3.95
C GLY A 136 -6.10 8.24 2.78
N ILE A 137 -4.83 7.97 3.02
CA ILE A 137 -3.91 7.38 2.04
C ILE A 137 -3.07 6.28 2.69
N ALA A 138 -2.80 5.22 1.95
CA ALA A 138 -1.71 4.30 2.25
C ALA A 138 -0.53 4.67 1.33
N LEU A 139 0.56 5.16 1.89
CA LEU A 139 1.81 5.31 1.16
C LEU A 139 2.52 3.96 1.01
N ALA A 140 2.66 3.20 2.11
CA ALA A 140 3.06 1.80 2.05
C ALA A 140 1.84 0.92 1.76
N SER A 141 1.79 0.33 0.57
CA SER A 141 0.67 -0.49 0.09
C SER A 141 1.16 -1.73 -0.64
N SER A 142 0.25 -2.67 -0.90
CA SER A 142 0.51 -3.85 -1.72
C SER A 142 0.75 -3.55 -3.21
N CYS A 143 0.57 -2.29 -3.64
CA CYS A 143 0.74 -1.90 -5.04
C CYS A 143 2.23 -1.75 -5.37
N LEU A 144 2.86 -2.89 -5.62
CA LEU A 144 4.31 -3.01 -5.85
C LEU A 144 4.58 -3.40 -7.30
N LEU A 145 5.56 -2.73 -7.91
CA LEU A 145 6.17 -3.13 -9.17
C LEU A 145 7.57 -3.68 -8.85
N VAL A 146 7.79 -4.97 -9.10
CA VAL A 146 8.98 -5.69 -8.69
C VAL A 146 9.39 -6.72 -9.75
N ASN A 147 10.70 -6.94 -9.91
CA ASN A 147 11.21 -8.00 -10.77
C ASN A 147 10.77 -9.39 -10.26
N ARG A 148 10.19 -10.23 -11.15
CA ARG A 148 9.66 -11.56 -10.80
C ARG A 148 10.74 -12.51 -10.27
N HIS A 149 11.93 -12.53 -10.89
CA HIS A 149 13.02 -13.38 -10.42
C HIS A 149 13.46 -12.96 -9.02
N TRP A 150 13.57 -11.64 -8.76
CA TRP A 150 13.94 -11.12 -7.45
C TRP A 150 12.88 -11.43 -6.38
N PHE A 151 11.60 -11.25 -6.72
CA PHE A 151 10.49 -11.62 -5.84
C PHE A 151 10.57 -13.10 -5.42
N ASN A 152 10.83 -14.00 -6.38
CA ASN A 152 10.99 -15.42 -6.11
C ASN A 152 12.26 -15.72 -5.29
N THR A 153 13.36 -15.01 -5.55
CA THR A 153 14.61 -15.14 -4.79
C THR A 153 14.42 -14.75 -3.33
N LEU A 154 13.60 -13.75 -3.07
CA LEU A 154 13.22 -13.36 -1.71
C LEU A 154 12.24 -14.35 -1.06
N GLY A 155 11.65 -15.29 -1.78
CA GLY A 155 10.69 -16.28 -1.29
C GLY A 155 9.23 -15.80 -1.31
N GLY A 156 8.92 -14.74 -2.05
CA GLY A 156 7.54 -14.24 -2.20
C GLY A 156 6.96 -13.64 -0.91
N PHE A 157 5.63 -13.60 -0.82
CA PHE A 157 4.93 -13.22 0.41
C PHE A 157 5.03 -14.29 1.47
N ASP A 158 5.19 -13.89 2.72
CA ASP A 158 5.29 -14.81 3.84
C ASP A 158 3.93 -15.43 4.19
N ALA A 159 3.80 -16.76 4.02
CA ALA A 159 2.59 -17.51 4.24
C ALA A 159 2.09 -17.53 5.71
N ARG A 160 2.91 -17.08 6.66
CA ARG A 160 2.50 -16.94 8.07
C ARG A 160 1.47 -15.86 8.29
N PHE A 161 1.35 -14.89 7.37
CA PHE A 161 0.32 -13.86 7.43
C PHE A 161 -0.97 -14.37 6.80
N VAL A 162 -1.95 -14.69 7.66
CA VAL A 162 -3.28 -15.12 7.26
C VAL A 162 -4.31 -14.07 7.67
N GLY A 163 -5.31 -13.83 6.83
CA GLY A 163 -6.27 -12.75 7.03
C GLY A 163 -5.66 -11.40 6.66
N HIS A 164 -6.12 -10.34 7.29
CA HIS A 164 -5.82 -8.97 6.88
C HIS A 164 -4.52 -8.42 7.45
N GLY A 165 -3.60 -8.09 6.58
CA GLY A 165 -2.47 -7.16 6.78
C GLY A 165 -1.23 -7.79 7.39
N GLY A 166 -0.11 -7.18 7.08
CA GLY A 166 1.23 -7.54 7.53
C GLY A 166 2.09 -8.14 6.43
N GLU A 167 1.52 -8.91 5.51
CA GLU A 167 2.21 -9.60 4.43
C GLU A 167 2.92 -8.66 3.45
N ASP A 168 2.24 -7.57 3.11
CA ASP A 168 2.76 -6.52 2.23
C ASP A 168 3.92 -5.77 2.87
N LEU A 169 3.74 -5.34 4.11
CA LEU A 169 4.76 -4.59 4.86
C LEU A 169 6.00 -5.43 5.16
N GLU A 170 5.83 -6.73 5.38
CA GLU A 170 6.94 -7.67 5.58
C GLU A 170 7.76 -7.84 4.28
N LEU A 171 7.09 -7.99 3.14
CA LEU A 171 7.77 -8.06 1.85
C LEU A 171 8.50 -6.74 1.55
N ILE A 172 7.88 -5.59 1.81
CA ILE A 172 8.51 -4.26 1.63
C ILE A 172 9.75 -4.14 2.51
N ASP A 173 9.73 -4.63 3.75
CA ASP A 173 10.95 -4.65 4.60
C ASP A 173 12.09 -5.40 3.92
N ARG A 174 11.83 -6.60 3.38
CA ARG A 174 12.85 -7.38 2.65
C ARG A 174 13.33 -6.67 1.38
N LEU A 175 12.42 -6.07 0.61
CA LEU A 175 12.78 -5.29 -0.59
C LEU A 175 13.67 -4.11 -0.22
N THR A 176 13.30 -3.32 0.79
CA THR A 176 14.05 -2.13 1.20
C THR A 176 15.41 -2.45 1.81
N ARG A 177 15.66 -3.68 2.27
CA ARG A 177 16.98 -4.12 2.73
C ARG A 177 17.99 -4.24 1.61
N HIS A 178 17.51 -4.57 0.42
CA HIS A 178 18.35 -4.78 -0.76
C HIS A 178 18.35 -3.59 -1.73
N TYR A 179 17.39 -2.68 -1.57
CA TYR A 179 17.28 -1.45 -2.33
C TYR A 179 16.97 -0.26 -1.40
N PRO A 180 17.89 0.05 -0.46
CA PRO A 180 17.66 1.09 0.53
C PRO A 180 17.82 2.49 -0.05
N ILE A 181 17.04 3.44 0.43
CA ILE A 181 17.10 4.86 0.05
C ILE A 181 17.84 5.73 1.05
N GLY A 182 18.19 5.19 2.21
CA GLY A 182 18.91 5.86 3.26
C GLY A 182 19.01 5.00 4.52
N GLN A 183 19.62 5.54 5.55
CA GLN A 183 19.73 4.86 6.85
C GLN A 183 18.37 4.77 7.52
N ARG A 184 18.12 3.66 8.19
CA ARG A 184 16.93 3.45 9.01
C ARG A 184 17.08 4.13 10.36
N THR A 185 15.98 4.67 10.86
CA THR A 185 15.94 5.29 12.18
C THR A 185 15.84 4.26 13.30
N ASP A 186 16.21 4.61 14.54
CA ASP A 186 16.17 3.71 15.69
C ASP A 186 14.75 3.19 16.00
N ASP A 187 13.72 3.94 15.61
CA ASP A 187 12.32 3.57 15.76
C ASP A 187 11.77 2.70 14.63
N TYR A 188 12.60 2.36 13.63
CA TYR A 188 12.19 1.66 12.41
C TYR A 188 11.28 0.44 12.66
N ALA A 189 11.61 -0.41 13.63
CA ALA A 189 10.84 -1.61 13.92
C ALA A 189 9.45 -1.34 14.53
N LEU A 190 9.13 -0.11 14.92
CA LEU A 190 7.88 0.22 15.59
C LEU A 190 6.72 0.38 14.61
N ASN A 191 5.60 -0.31 14.89
CA ASN A 191 4.36 -0.18 14.12
C ASN A 191 3.51 0.97 14.67
N ILE A 192 3.93 2.20 14.42
CA ILE A 192 3.23 3.40 14.85
C ILE A 192 2.26 3.85 13.77
N LYS A 193 0.97 3.90 14.11
CA LYS A 193 -0.11 4.31 13.20
C LYS A 193 -0.46 5.77 13.45
N ALA A 194 -0.19 6.61 12.47
CA ALA A 194 -0.64 8.00 12.46
C ALA A 194 -1.90 8.20 11.59
N GLN A 195 -2.53 9.36 11.72
CA GLN A 195 -3.71 9.71 10.91
C GLN A 195 -3.33 10.32 9.57
N HIS A 196 -2.23 11.05 9.56
CA HIS A 196 -1.75 11.79 8.41
C HIS A 196 -0.35 11.32 8.01
N PRO A 197 -0.01 11.35 6.73
CA PRO A 197 1.33 11.01 6.25
C PRO A 197 2.44 11.76 6.97
N GLY A 198 2.31 13.08 7.11
CA GLY A 198 3.33 13.89 7.78
C GLY A 198 3.63 13.54 9.25
N ASP A 199 2.82 12.67 9.85
CA ASP A 199 3.01 12.18 11.22
C ASP A 199 3.50 10.72 11.26
N TYR A 200 3.82 10.11 10.12
CA TYR A 200 4.29 8.72 10.07
C TYR A 200 5.63 8.58 10.79
N GLN A 201 5.82 7.45 11.44
CA GLN A 201 7.01 7.07 12.22
C GLN A 201 7.35 5.60 11.95
N GLY A 202 8.53 5.19 12.37
CA GLY A 202 9.00 3.82 12.21
C GLY A 202 9.10 3.41 10.74
N PHE A 203 8.92 2.11 10.45
CA PHE A 203 8.99 1.60 9.09
C PHE A 203 7.96 2.25 8.15
N ARG A 204 6.81 2.72 8.66
CA ARG A 204 5.81 3.39 7.82
C ARG A 204 6.33 4.70 7.25
N CYS A 205 7.09 5.45 8.03
CA CYS A 205 7.79 6.64 7.57
C CYS A 205 8.82 6.27 6.51
N TYR A 206 9.69 5.30 6.81
CA TYR A 206 10.73 4.86 5.90
C TYR A 206 10.18 4.39 4.53
N PHE A 207 9.14 3.57 4.54
CA PHE A 207 8.50 3.11 3.30
C PHE A 207 7.86 4.26 2.52
N SER A 208 7.40 5.29 3.20
CA SER A 208 6.72 6.42 2.56
C SER A 208 7.63 7.27 1.68
N TYR A 209 8.94 7.26 1.92
CA TYR A 209 9.90 7.92 1.03
C TYR A 209 9.92 7.30 -0.38
N TYR A 210 9.62 6.00 -0.51
CA TYR A 210 9.52 5.35 -1.84
C TYR A 210 8.25 5.76 -2.58
N ALA A 211 7.15 5.99 -1.88
CA ALA A 211 5.83 6.11 -2.48
C ALA A 211 5.35 7.55 -2.68
N LEU A 212 5.69 8.47 -1.75
CA LEU A 212 5.15 9.83 -1.78
C LEU A 212 5.42 10.59 -3.09
N PRO A 213 6.61 10.50 -3.73
CA PRO A 213 6.84 11.17 -5.01
C PRO A 213 5.92 10.70 -6.14
N HIS A 214 5.49 9.43 -6.10
CA HIS A 214 4.55 8.90 -7.09
C HIS A 214 3.17 9.56 -7.00
N LEU A 215 2.74 9.97 -5.80
CA LEU A 215 1.47 10.68 -5.62
C LEU A 215 1.42 11.95 -6.47
N PHE A 216 2.46 12.77 -6.38
CA PHE A 216 2.54 14.05 -7.11
C PHE A 216 2.83 13.88 -8.60
N ALA A 217 3.38 12.73 -8.99
CA ALA A 217 3.58 12.38 -10.39
C ALA A 217 2.36 11.71 -11.05
N GLY A 218 1.19 11.71 -10.41
CA GLY A 218 -0.02 11.09 -10.95
C GLY A 218 0.04 9.55 -11.00
N ARG A 219 1.00 8.92 -10.32
CA ARG A 219 1.17 7.48 -10.28
C ARG A 219 0.64 6.93 -8.96
N PHE A 220 -0.67 6.81 -8.84
CA PHE A 220 -1.34 6.32 -7.65
C PHE A 220 -2.60 5.53 -8.01
N LEU A 221 -3.19 4.89 -7.01
CA LEU A 221 -4.44 4.14 -7.12
C LEU A 221 -5.47 4.76 -6.18
N VAL A 222 -6.74 4.48 -6.43
CA VAL A 222 -7.82 4.77 -5.50
C VAL A 222 -8.44 3.47 -5.04
N HIS A 223 -8.70 3.36 -3.74
CA HIS A 223 -9.40 2.23 -3.13
C HIS A 223 -10.88 2.56 -3.04
N GLN A 224 -11.69 1.79 -3.73
CA GLN A 224 -13.13 1.96 -3.70
C GLN A 224 -13.68 1.67 -2.31
N TRP A 225 -14.57 2.53 -1.84
CA TRP A 225 -15.19 2.31 -0.55
C TRP A 225 -16.06 1.07 -0.54
N HIS A 226 -15.92 0.27 0.49
CA HIS A 226 -16.81 -0.85 0.78
C HIS A 226 -16.92 -1.06 2.29
N PRO A 227 -18.02 -1.68 2.79
CA PRO A 227 -18.16 -2.02 4.20
C PRO A 227 -17.05 -2.97 4.67
N ARG A 228 -16.44 -2.68 5.82
CA ARG A 228 -15.39 -3.52 6.44
C ARG A 228 -15.86 -4.04 7.81
N PRO A 229 -16.72 -5.06 7.84
CA PRO A 229 -17.26 -5.59 9.10
C PRO A 229 -16.14 -6.27 9.89
N LEU A 230 -15.88 -5.77 11.10
CA LEU A 230 -14.82 -6.31 11.97
C LEU A 230 -15.16 -7.69 12.54
N THR A 231 -16.40 -8.12 12.38
CA THR A 231 -16.84 -9.48 12.72
C THR A 231 -16.38 -10.50 11.69
N HIS A 232 -16.01 -10.06 10.48
CA HIS A 232 -15.53 -10.95 9.44
C HIS A 232 -14.19 -11.62 9.86
N PRO A 233 -14.02 -12.93 9.69
CA PRO A 233 -12.81 -13.67 10.11
C PRO A 233 -11.52 -13.05 9.57
N TYR A 234 -11.53 -12.59 8.32
CA TYR A 234 -10.41 -11.91 7.65
C TYR A 234 -9.83 -10.73 8.46
N HIS A 235 -10.71 -9.92 9.10
CA HIS A 235 -10.27 -8.75 9.87
C HIS A 235 -9.92 -9.07 11.33
N LYS A 236 -10.31 -10.25 11.83
CA LYS A 236 -10.06 -10.62 13.24
C LYS A 236 -8.58 -10.80 13.55
N LEU A 237 -7.80 -11.27 12.60
CA LEU A 237 -6.38 -11.58 12.79
C LEU A 237 -5.47 -10.35 12.71
N ARG A 238 -5.98 -9.19 12.29
CA ARG A 238 -5.19 -7.96 12.08
C ARG A 238 -4.23 -7.62 13.22
N THR A 239 -4.68 -7.69 14.46
CA THR A 239 -3.84 -7.35 15.61
C THR A 239 -2.72 -8.38 15.81
N GLY A 240 -3.00 -9.66 15.55
CA GLY A 240 -1.98 -10.72 15.58
C GLY A 240 -0.91 -10.49 14.53
N ASN A 241 -1.33 -10.21 13.30
CA ASN A 241 -0.43 -9.91 12.18
C ASN A 241 0.41 -8.64 12.45
N ASP A 242 -0.20 -7.57 12.98
CA ASP A 242 0.54 -6.35 13.38
C ASP A 242 1.64 -6.68 14.42
N ASN A 243 1.36 -7.54 15.41
CA ASN A 243 2.33 -7.94 16.42
C ASN A 243 3.44 -8.83 15.86
N GLN A 244 3.06 -9.77 14.99
CA GLN A 244 4.02 -10.64 14.30
C GLN A 244 4.97 -9.82 13.44
N LEU A 245 4.45 -8.89 12.66
CA LEU A 245 5.25 -7.98 11.85
C LEU A 245 6.26 -7.20 12.71
N GLU A 246 5.80 -6.55 13.79
CA GLU A 246 6.68 -5.77 14.68
C GLU A 246 7.81 -6.63 15.29
N GLN A 247 7.49 -7.87 15.67
CA GLN A 247 8.49 -8.81 16.17
C GLN A 247 9.48 -9.23 15.07
N MET A 248 9.03 -9.45 13.85
CA MET A 248 9.90 -9.81 12.73
C MET A 248 10.84 -8.68 12.36
N LEU A 249 10.33 -7.44 12.29
CA LEU A 249 11.14 -6.26 12.02
C LEU A 249 12.20 -6.03 13.10
N ALA A 250 11.83 -6.14 14.37
CA ALA A 250 12.75 -5.99 15.48
C ALA A 250 13.88 -7.04 15.48
N ARG A 251 13.56 -8.32 15.17
CA ARG A 251 14.58 -9.37 15.00
C ARG A 251 15.49 -9.09 13.81
N SER A 252 14.89 -8.68 12.71
CA SER A 252 15.61 -8.37 11.49
C SER A 252 16.65 -7.26 11.70
N GLU A 253 16.32 -6.22 12.45
CA GLU A 253 17.28 -5.15 12.80
C GLU A 253 18.39 -5.66 13.74
N ALA A 254 18.05 -6.44 14.77
CA ALA A 254 19.02 -6.95 15.73
C ALA A 254 20.00 -7.99 15.14
N GLU A 255 19.50 -8.87 14.25
CA GLU A 255 20.26 -10.03 13.76
C GLU A 255 21.05 -9.74 12.48
N ARG A 256 20.63 -8.79 11.66
CA ARG A 256 21.10 -8.65 10.28
C ARG A 256 21.83 -7.36 9.96
N GLY A 257 21.88 -6.41 10.87
CA GLY A 257 22.19 -5.05 10.50
C GLY A 257 21.10 -4.46 9.58
N SER A 258 20.99 -3.15 9.49
CA SER A 258 19.85 -2.52 8.85
C SER A 258 19.82 -2.68 7.33
N LEU A 259 20.94 -2.65 6.65
CA LEU A 259 21.00 -2.57 5.19
C LEU A 259 22.02 -3.55 4.60
N ARG A 260 21.65 -4.22 3.50
CA ARG A 260 22.49 -5.22 2.82
C ARG A 260 23.01 -4.81 1.46
N GLY A 261 22.70 -3.62 1.02
CA GLY A 261 23.13 -3.10 -0.26
C GLY A 261 23.64 -1.67 -0.13
N PRO A 262 24.26 -1.14 -1.18
CA PRO A 262 24.56 0.28 -1.23
C PRO A 262 23.24 1.06 -1.11
N VAL A 263 23.29 2.20 -0.41
CA VAL A 263 22.15 3.11 -0.42
C VAL A 263 21.93 3.60 -1.84
N VAL A 264 20.76 3.38 -2.37
CA VAL A 264 20.37 3.86 -3.69
C VAL A 264 19.59 5.15 -3.50
N PRO A 265 20.09 6.29 -3.96
CA PRO A 265 19.37 7.53 -3.86
C PRO A 265 18.03 7.42 -4.59
N CYS A 266 16.95 7.53 -3.86
CA CYS A 266 15.62 7.67 -4.44
C CYS A 266 15.32 9.16 -4.52
N ASN A 267 15.01 9.67 -5.68
CA ASN A 267 14.60 11.07 -5.87
C ASN A 267 15.61 12.09 -5.27
N ASP A 268 16.87 11.93 -5.52
CA ASP A 268 17.97 12.85 -5.12
C ASP A 268 18.12 13.05 -3.60
N LEU A 269 17.66 12.12 -2.78
CA LEU A 269 17.80 12.21 -1.31
C LEU A 269 19.23 12.03 -0.78
N GLY A 270 20.20 11.66 -1.64
CA GLY A 270 21.63 11.67 -1.30
C GLY A 270 22.09 10.68 -0.23
N GLY A 271 21.21 9.76 0.22
CA GLY A 271 21.52 8.75 1.24
C GLY A 271 21.26 9.17 2.69
N GLU A 272 21.18 10.46 2.99
CA GLU A 272 20.63 10.97 4.24
C GLU A 272 19.16 11.34 4.05
N LEU A 273 18.28 10.71 4.83
CA LEU A 273 16.87 11.00 4.76
C LEU A 273 16.57 12.30 5.52
N PRO A 274 15.94 13.30 4.87
CA PRO A 274 15.47 14.50 5.54
C PRO A 274 14.37 14.17 6.55
N ASP A 275 14.02 15.11 7.44
CA ASP A 275 12.81 14.96 8.24
C ASP A 275 11.61 14.75 7.30
N PHE A 276 10.85 13.68 7.56
CA PHE A 276 9.79 13.25 6.64
C PHE A 276 8.66 14.26 6.53
N ARG A 277 8.33 14.95 7.61
CA ARG A 277 7.29 15.97 7.61
C ARG A 277 7.71 17.19 6.78
N GLU A 278 8.93 17.67 6.98
CA GLU A 278 9.48 18.80 6.21
C GLU A 278 9.63 18.45 4.73
N TRP A 279 10.09 17.23 4.45
CA TRP A 279 10.19 16.74 3.07
C TRP A 279 8.81 16.59 2.39
N THR A 280 7.80 16.12 3.12
CA THR A 280 6.41 16.04 2.63
C THR A 280 5.88 17.43 2.27
N ILE A 281 6.11 18.42 3.12
CA ILE A 281 5.71 19.82 2.87
C ILE A 281 6.40 20.35 1.62
N ARG A 282 7.70 20.18 1.51
CA ARG A 282 8.47 20.64 0.36
C ARG A 282 7.96 20.03 -0.95
N LEU A 283 7.84 18.70 -1.03
CA LEU A 283 7.34 18.01 -2.22
C LEU A 283 5.92 18.46 -2.61
N GLN A 284 5.09 18.66 -1.61
CA GLN A 284 3.72 19.12 -1.82
C GLN A 284 3.68 20.54 -2.41
N GLU A 285 4.48 21.45 -1.89
CA GLU A 285 4.57 22.83 -2.37
C GLU A 285 5.19 22.90 -3.78
N GLU A 286 6.26 22.13 -4.05
CA GLU A 286 6.86 21.98 -5.38
C GLU A 286 5.87 21.44 -6.42
N ALA A 287 4.95 20.58 -5.99
CA ALA A 287 3.86 20.05 -6.83
C ALA A 287 2.68 21.03 -7.04
N GLY A 288 2.75 22.24 -6.50
CA GLY A 288 1.71 23.26 -6.63
C GLY A 288 0.56 23.16 -5.64
N TYR A 289 0.77 22.50 -4.48
CA TYR A 289 -0.21 22.38 -3.40
C TYR A 289 0.27 23.10 -2.14
N PRO A 290 0.19 24.45 -2.03
CA PRO A 290 0.62 25.18 -0.83
C PRO A 290 -0.08 24.65 0.43
N VAL A 291 0.68 24.40 1.49
CA VAL A 291 0.17 23.76 2.73
C VAL A 291 -0.96 24.54 3.38
N GLN A 292 -0.96 25.87 3.25
CA GLN A 292 -2.00 26.73 3.82
C GLN A 292 -3.38 26.41 3.23
N GLU A 293 -3.44 26.09 1.94
CA GLU A 293 -4.66 25.76 1.21
C GLU A 293 -4.93 24.25 1.16
N TYR A 294 -3.86 23.45 1.22
CA TYR A 294 -3.89 22.00 1.06
C TYR A 294 -3.23 21.26 2.24
N PRO A 295 -3.76 21.36 3.45
CA PRO A 295 -3.11 20.78 4.64
C PRO A 295 -3.33 19.28 4.82
N GLY A 296 -3.98 18.57 3.89
CA GLY A 296 -4.54 17.24 4.10
C GLY A 296 -3.53 16.13 4.41
N LEU A 297 -2.27 16.26 3.94
CA LEU A 297 -1.21 15.32 4.33
C LEU A 297 -0.73 15.54 5.78
N LEU A 298 -1.14 16.63 6.42
CA LEU A 298 -0.73 17.04 7.77
C LEU A 298 -1.88 17.13 8.77
N ARG A 299 -3.11 17.39 8.30
CA ARG A 299 -4.32 17.52 9.16
C ARG A 299 -5.61 17.48 8.34
N TRP A 300 -6.72 17.13 8.99
CA TRP A 300 -8.06 17.28 8.40
C TRP A 300 -8.56 18.72 8.54
N GLN A 301 -9.22 19.24 7.51
CA GLN A 301 -9.88 20.54 7.56
C GLN A 301 -11.34 20.44 8.04
N ASP A 302 -12.08 19.45 7.54
CA ASP A 302 -13.50 19.27 7.86
C ASP A 302 -13.75 18.63 9.24
N GLY A 303 -12.69 18.31 9.97
CA GLY A 303 -12.74 17.89 11.37
C GLY A 303 -13.54 16.60 11.67
N ILE A 304 -14.09 15.97 10.65
CA ILE A 304 -15.11 14.92 10.80
C ILE A 304 -14.53 13.53 10.53
N LYS A 305 -13.40 13.21 11.13
CA LYS A 305 -13.05 11.79 11.17
C LYS A 305 -13.99 11.06 12.15
N PRO A 306 -14.76 10.05 11.71
CA PRO A 306 -15.62 9.31 12.62
C PRO A 306 -14.80 8.76 13.79
N LYS A 307 -15.21 9.08 15.02
CA LYS A 307 -14.53 8.54 16.21
C LYS A 307 -14.57 7.03 16.13
N ARG A 308 -13.41 6.40 16.29
CA ARG A 308 -13.32 4.93 16.32
C ARG A 308 -14.27 4.41 17.41
N PRO A 309 -15.15 3.44 17.13
CA PRO A 309 -16.06 2.90 18.11
C PRO A 309 -15.32 2.44 19.37
N LEU A 310 -15.90 2.69 20.54
CA LEU A 310 -15.30 2.37 21.85
C LEU A 310 -14.82 0.92 21.92
N TRP A 311 -15.60 -0.01 21.39
CA TRP A 311 -15.27 -1.42 21.39
C TRP A 311 -14.01 -1.77 20.58
N ARG A 312 -13.65 -0.99 19.53
CA ARG A 312 -12.35 -1.13 18.85
C ARG A 312 -11.19 -0.78 19.76
N LYS A 313 -11.36 0.25 20.58
CA LYS A 313 -10.37 0.65 21.57
C LYS A 313 -10.23 -0.41 22.65
N LEU A 314 -11.34 -0.93 23.17
CA LEU A 314 -11.35 -2.00 24.17
C LEU A 314 -10.73 -3.30 23.63
N ARG A 315 -11.04 -3.67 22.38
CA ARG A 315 -10.42 -4.82 21.74
C ARG A 315 -8.91 -4.66 21.61
N LYS A 316 -8.42 -3.48 21.20
CA LYS A 316 -6.99 -3.22 21.11
C LYS A 316 -6.32 -3.29 22.49
N LEU A 317 -6.95 -2.72 23.51
CA LEU A 317 -6.47 -2.82 24.90
C LEU A 317 -6.35 -4.27 25.34
N TYR A 318 -7.33 -5.11 25.04
CA TYR A 318 -7.32 -6.54 25.41
C TYR A 318 -6.25 -7.34 24.65
N LEU A 319 -6.14 -7.15 23.33
CA LEU A 319 -5.27 -7.95 22.46
C LEU A 319 -3.81 -7.47 22.44
N ASN A 320 -3.58 -6.17 22.61
CA ASN A 320 -2.24 -5.58 22.65
C ASN A 320 -2.22 -4.31 23.53
N PRO A 321 -2.15 -4.49 24.86
CA PRO A 321 -2.16 -3.36 25.80
C PRO A 321 -0.95 -2.43 25.58
N ARG A 322 0.23 -2.95 25.26
CA ARG A 322 1.43 -2.14 25.01
C ARG A 322 1.21 -1.18 23.83
N ALA A 323 0.74 -1.69 22.69
CA ALA A 323 0.44 -0.87 21.55
C ALA A 323 -0.75 0.09 21.78
N PHE A 324 -1.73 -0.30 22.62
CA PHE A 324 -2.82 0.58 23.01
C PHE A 324 -2.31 1.80 23.79
N PHE A 325 -1.48 1.58 24.82
CA PHE A 325 -0.93 2.67 25.62
C PHE A 325 0.07 3.51 24.83
N ARG A 326 0.95 2.91 24.02
CA ARG A 326 1.85 3.63 23.11
C ARG A 326 1.08 4.61 22.23
N ASP A 327 0.03 4.13 21.52
CA ASP A 327 -0.77 4.97 20.64
C ASP A 327 -1.61 6.00 21.41
N MET A 328 -1.99 5.71 22.65
CA MET A 328 -2.75 6.64 23.48
C MET A 328 -1.90 7.83 23.96
N PHE A 329 -0.64 7.58 24.27
CA PHE A 329 0.27 8.59 24.78
C PHE A 329 1.14 9.25 23.71
N ASN A 330 1.16 8.72 22.48
CA ASN A 330 1.85 9.35 21.36
C ASN A 330 0.98 10.48 20.77
N PRO A 331 1.37 11.77 20.91
CA PRO A 331 0.57 12.89 20.42
C PRO A 331 0.40 12.88 18.90
N ARG A 332 1.35 12.28 18.14
CA ARG A 332 1.29 12.16 16.66
C ARG A 332 0.40 11.02 16.18
N SER A 333 -0.06 10.13 17.05
CA SER A 333 -0.96 9.03 16.69
C SER A 333 -2.45 9.38 16.82
N ARG A 334 -2.75 10.58 17.27
CA ARG A 334 -4.11 11.13 17.44
C ARG A 334 -4.42 12.04 16.25
#